data_4712131930f81d2c52e9d0bded657af9
#
_entry.id   4712131930f81d2c52e9d0bded657af9
#
_cell.length_a   1.000
_cell.length_b   1.000
_cell.length_c   1.000
_cell.angle_alpha   90.00
_cell.angle_beta   90.00
_cell.angle_gamma   90.00
#
_symmetry.space_group_name_H-M   'P 1'
#
loop_
_entity.id
_entity.type
_entity.pdbx_description
1 polymer ?
#
loop_
_entity_poly.entity_id
_entity_poly.type
_entity_poly.pdbx_seq_one_letter_code
_entity_poly.pdbx_strand_id
1 'polypeptide(L)'
;MDDDGIRVEDLLKLKLIVVGNQGTGKSCILNRFVNEAFEENYQATIGLDFQSKNITIHDQDVRLILYDTAGQEKFRSLIPMYIREAQIILLIYDISDKESFESMPKWIQEILDVKNSEAIFVLIGNKIDLESERKISYEEGKKFAEENNFIFQEVSAKTGKNFGTLFEVQIYEAVYNKFKSEFDKREKIGYEDDHANYDESNENTNKNNDNKVKLDANIINNNQSGKKKKRCC
;
A
#
# COMPACT_ATOMS: atom_id res chain seq x y z
N MET A 1 -20.97 -3.90 -3.10
CA MET A 1 -20.46 -5.20 -2.66
C MET A 1 -19.49 -5.57 -3.74
N ASP A 2 -18.21 -5.56 -3.42
CA ASP A 2 -17.21 -6.12 -4.33
C ASP A 2 -17.36 -7.66 -4.28
N ASP A 3 -16.95 -8.37 -5.33
CA ASP A 3 -17.26 -9.79 -5.57
C ASP A 3 -16.82 -10.76 -4.45
N ASP A 4 -16.05 -10.30 -3.46
CA ASP A 4 -15.47 -11.13 -2.39
C ASP A 4 -16.15 -10.98 -1.01
N GLY A 5 -17.31 -10.33 -0.92
CA GLY A 5 -18.12 -10.29 0.31
C GLY A 5 -17.59 -9.42 1.46
N ILE A 6 -16.40 -8.80 1.32
CA ILE A 6 -15.82 -7.90 2.34
C ILE A 6 -16.55 -6.57 2.28
N ARG A 7 -17.11 -6.12 3.39
CA ARG A 7 -17.70 -4.78 3.46
C ARG A 7 -16.59 -3.74 3.40
N VAL A 8 -16.67 -2.83 2.45
CA VAL A 8 -15.73 -1.70 2.29
C VAL A 8 -15.57 -0.86 3.56
N GLU A 9 -16.53 -0.96 4.48
CA GLU A 9 -16.56 -0.28 5.79
C GLU A 9 -15.52 -0.84 6.76
N ASP A 10 -15.12 -2.11 6.59
CA ASP A 10 -14.24 -2.83 7.51
C ASP A 10 -12.75 -2.76 7.10
N LEU A 11 -12.42 -2.18 5.94
CA LEU A 11 -11.04 -2.04 5.50
C LEU A 11 -10.24 -1.05 6.36
N LEU A 12 -8.96 -1.33 6.57
CA LEU A 12 -8.03 -0.34 7.12
C LEU A 12 -7.91 0.82 6.13
N LYS A 13 -8.30 2.03 6.55
CA LYS A 13 -8.26 3.24 5.71
C LYS A 13 -7.03 4.05 6.07
N LEU A 14 -6.14 4.25 5.11
CA LEU A 14 -4.95 5.07 5.27
C LEU A 14 -5.01 6.24 4.29
N LYS A 15 -4.64 7.42 4.78
CA LYS A 15 -4.61 8.66 4.00
C LYS A 15 -3.18 8.95 3.56
N LEU A 16 -3.02 9.12 2.26
CA LEU A 16 -1.77 9.47 1.61
C LEU A 16 -1.92 10.86 0.95
N ILE A 17 -0.98 11.75 1.22
CA ILE A 17 -0.94 13.07 0.58
C ILE A 17 0.35 13.25 -0.22
N VAL A 18 0.26 13.90 -1.38
CA VAL A 18 1.42 14.32 -2.16
C VAL A 18 1.64 15.81 -2.01
N VAL A 19 2.89 16.22 -1.79
CA VAL A 19 3.30 17.63 -1.65
C VAL A 19 4.59 17.90 -2.45
N GLY A 20 4.82 19.15 -2.81
CA GLY A 20 5.97 19.58 -3.61
C GLY A 20 5.59 20.70 -4.56
N ASN A 21 6.57 21.30 -5.23
CA ASN A 21 6.38 22.42 -6.14
C ASN A 21 5.47 22.08 -7.33
N GLN A 22 4.96 23.10 -7.99
CA GLN A 22 4.23 22.92 -9.24
C GLN A 22 5.13 22.29 -10.30
N GLY A 23 4.57 21.40 -11.12
CA GLY A 23 5.28 20.78 -12.24
C GLY A 23 6.18 19.59 -11.87
N THR A 24 6.32 19.22 -10.57
CA THR A 24 7.13 18.05 -10.16
C THR A 24 6.50 16.70 -10.51
N GLY A 25 5.23 16.68 -10.93
CA GLY A 25 4.54 15.48 -11.39
C GLY A 25 3.77 14.73 -10.30
N LYS A 26 3.29 15.43 -9.24
CA LYS A 26 2.48 14.86 -8.16
C LYS A 26 1.27 14.07 -8.67
N SER A 27 0.42 14.72 -9.45
CA SER A 27 -0.76 14.10 -10.07
C SER A 27 -0.40 12.95 -11.00
N CYS A 28 0.70 13.09 -11.76
CA CYS A 28 1.18 12.01 -12.63
C CYS A 28 1.62 10.77 -11.83
N ILE A 29 2.25 10.96 -10.66
CA ILE A 29 2.62 9.86 -9.76
C ILE A 29 1.37 9.17 -9.24
N LEU A 30 0.37 9.91 -8.76
CA LEU A 30 -0.87 9.30 -8.27
C LEU A 30 -1.64 8.61 -9.39
N ASN A 31 -1.77 9.25 -10.57
CA ASN A 31 -2.44 8.63 -11.71
C ASN A 31 -1.74 7.35 -12.17
N ARG A 32 -0.40 7.34 -12.21
CA ARG A 32 0.39 6.14 -12.50
C ARG A 32 0.16 5.05 -11.45
N PHE A 33 0.08 5.42 -10.18
CA PHE A 33 -0.16 4.47 -9.10
C PHE A 33 -1.57 3.88 -9.13
N VAL A 34 -2.60 4.70 -9.40
CA VAL A 34 -4.01 4.26 -9.38
C VAL A 34 -4.37 3.53 -10.67
N ASN A 35 -4.07 4.12 -11.82
CA ASN A 35 -4.57 3.72 -13.13
C ASN A 35 -3.53 3.03 -14.00
N GLU A 36 -2.27 2.93 -13.53
CA GLU A 36 -1.13 2.41 -14.29
C GLU A 36 -0.88 3.16 -15.61
N ALA A 37 -1.45 4.36 -15.73
CA ALA A 37 -1.45 5.18 -16.93
C ALA A 37 -0.65 6.48 -16.73
N PHE A 38 -0.16 7.02 -17.85
CA PHE A 38 0.45 8.34 -17.92
C PHE A 38 -0.24 9.14 -19.01
N GLU A 39 -0.69 10.33 -18.67
CA GLU A 39 -1.29 11.26 -19.61
C GLU A 39 -0.30 12.37 -19.95
N GLU A 40 0.02 12.52 -21.24
CA GLU A 40 0.94 13.58 -21.70
C GLU A 40 0.29 14.96 -21.62
N ASN A 41 -1.03 15.05 -21.74
CA ASN A 41 -1.77 16.32 -21.68
C ASN A 41 -1.95 16.77 -20.24
N TYR A 42 -0.88 17.33 -19.65
CA TYR A 42 -0.91 17.86 -18.29
C TYR A 42 -1.83 19.10 -18.21
N GLN A 43 -2.88 18.99 -17.43
CA GLN A 43 -3.62 20.14 -16.91
C GLN A 43 -3.22 20.37 -15.46
N ALA A 44 -2.88 21.62 -15.12
CA ALA A 44 -2.52 21.95 -13.74
C ALA A 44 -3.69 21.62 -12.80
N THR A 45 -3.42 20.86 -11.74
CA THR A 45 -4.42 20.55 -10.72
C THR A 45 -4.94 21.84 -10.10
N ILE A 46 -6.26 22.00 -10.08
CA ILE A 46 -6.93 23.17 -9.49
C ILE A 46 -7.49 22.74 -8.13
N GLY A 47 -6.89 23.25 -7.06
CA GLY A 47 -7.33 22.95 -5.70
C GLY A 47 -6.79 21.64 -5.14
N LEU A 48 -7.67 20.78 -4.68
CA LEU A 48 -7.36 19.47 -4.14
C LEU A 48 -8.26 18.45 -4.84
N ASP A 49 -7.68 17.37 -5.32
CA ASP A 49 -8.41 16.21 -5.83
C ASP A 49 -8.17 15.02 -4.93
N PHE A 50 -9.09 14.08 -4.90
CA PHE A 50 -8.95 12.86 -4.12
C PHE A 50 -9.38 11.64 -4.93
N GLN A 51 -8.63 10.58 -4.73
CA GLN A 51 -8.86 9.27 -5.33
C GLN A 51 -8.78 8.21 -4.25
N SER A 52 -9.17 6.99 -4.54
CA SER A 52 -8.93 5.86 -3.63
C SER A 52 -8.53 4.63 -4.42
N LYS A 53 -7.64 3.83 -3.82
CA LYS A 53 -7.22 2.53 -4.35
C LYS A 53 -7.25 1.50 -3.23
N ASN A 54 -7.86 0.35 -3.49
CA ASN A 54 -7.71 -0.81 -2.63
C ASN A 54 -6.42 -1.53 -3.02
N ILE A 55 -5.64 -1.91 -2.02
CA ILE A 55 -4.37 -2.62 -2.16
C ILE A 55 -4.34 -3.75 -1.16
N THR A 56 -3.56 -4.78 -1.43
CA THR A 56 -3.33 -5.88 -0.49
C THR A 56 -1.92 -5.78 0.07
N ILE A 57 -1.77 -5.77 1.39
CA ILE A 57 -0.50 -5.75 2.11
C ILE A 57 -0.49 -6.95 3.06
N HIS A 58 0.45 -7.89 2.88
CA HIS A 58 0.56 -9.11 3.68
C HIS A 58 -0.81 -9.82 3.84
N ASP A 59 -1.46 -10.09 2.69
CA ASP A 59 -2.76 -10.77 2.58
C ASP A 59 -3.94 -10.04 3.26
N GLN A 60 -3.76 -8.78 3.63
CA GLN A 60 -4.84 -7.95 4.18
C GLN A 60 -5.15 -6.75 3.27
N ASP A 61 -6.43 -6.53 3.04
CA ASP A 61 -6.90 -5.44 2.21
C ASP A 61 -6.89 -4.12 2.97
N VAL A 62 -6.33 -3.11 2.31
CA VAL A 62 -6.18 -1.75 2.80
C VAL A 62 -6.73 -0.78 1.77
N ARG A 63 -7.53 0.18 2.20
CA ARG A 63 -7.99 1.27 1.35
C ARG A 63 -7.10 2.49 1.52
N LEU A 64 -6.36 2.85 0.48
CA LEU A 64 -5.63 4.11 0.41
C LEU A 64 -6.55 5.21 -0.09
N ILE A 65 -6.64 6.31 0.65
CA ILE A 65 -7.28 7.56 0.26
C ILE A 65 -6.17 8.52 -0.13
N LEU A 66 -6.14 8.93 -1.39
CA LEU A 66 -5.06 9.67 -2.02
C LEU A 66 -5.48 11.13 -2.20
N TYR A 67 -4.72 12.05 -1.62
CA TYR A 67 -4.94 13.49 -1.76
C TYR A 67 -3.92 14.07 -2.73
N ASP A 68 -4.39 14.50 -3.92
CA ASP A 68 -3.58 15.23 -4.88
C ASP A 68 -3.68 16.73 -4.61
N THR A 69 -2.56 17.35 -4.30
CA THR A 69 -2.52 18.78 -4.02
C THR A 69 -2.02 19.58 -5.21
N ALA A 70 -2.71 20.69 -5.53
CA ALA A 70 -2.17 21.68 -6.42
C ALA A 70 -0.86 22.23 -5.84
N GLY A 71 0.23 22.18 -6.63
CA GLY A 71 1.51 22.77 -6.22
C GLY A 71 1.51 24.31 -6.23
N GLN A 72 0.33 24.94 -6.43
CA GLN A 72 0.19 26.39 -6.47
C GLN A 72 -0.03 26.94 -5.06
N GLU A 73 0.65 28.03 -4.75
CA GLU A 73 0.55 28.76 -3.47
C GLU A 73 -0.87 29.19 -3.11
N LYS A 74 -1.75 29.38 -4.10
CA LYS A 74 -3.14 29.82 -3.90
C LYS A 74 -3.99 28.83 -3.09
N PHE A 75 -3.63 27.55 -3.10
CA PHE A 75 -4.37 26.48 -2.41
C PHE A 75 -3.69 25.97 -1.16
N ARG A 76 -2.56 26.57 -0.75
CA ARG A 76 -1.82 26.16 0.45
C ARG A 76 -2.63 26.21 1.73
N SER A 77 -3.64 27.07 1.83
CA SER A 77 -4.48 27.19 3.03
C SER A 77 -5.31 25.93 3.36
N LEU A 78 -5.57 25.07 2.37
CA LEU A 78 -6.33 23.82 2.56
C LEU A 78 -5.43 22.64 2.94
N ILE A 79 -4.15 22.67 2.55
CA ILE A 79 -3.20 21.56 2.73
C ILE A 79 -3.01 21.16 4.20
N PRO A 80 -2.93 22.09 5.18
CA PRO A 80 -2.71 21.76 6.58
C PRO A 80 -3.72 20.77 7.18
N MET A 81 -4.99 20.87 6.78
CA MET A 81 -6.03 19.96 7.27
C MET A 81 -5.77 18.51 6.83
N TYR A 82 -5.39 18.32 5.57
CA TYR A 82 -5.12 16.99 5.02
C TYR A 82 -3.79 16.41 5.49
N ILE A 83 -2.75 17.24 5.65
CA ILE A 83 -1.47 16.83 6.23
C ILE A 83 -1.67 16.30 7.66
N ARG A 84 -2.50 16.96 8.46
CA ARG A 84 -2.75 16.55 9.85
C ARG A 84 -3.27 15.12 9.94
N GLU A 85 -4.10 14.74 9.01
CA GLU A 85 -4.75 13.44 9.00
C GLU A 85 -3.99 12.34 8.21
N ALA A 86 -2.99 12.72 7.40
CA ALA A 86 -2.28 11.78 6.54
C ALA A 86 -1.36 10.84 7.33
N GLN A 87 -1.38 9.56 7.03
CA GLN A 87 -0.45 8.55 7.55
C GLN A 87 0.79 8.40 6.67
N ILE A 88 0.67 8.78 5.38
CA ILE A 88 1.75 8.68 4.40
C ILE A 88 1.87 10.04 3.71
N ILE A 89 3.07 10.59 3.65
CA ILE A 89 3.37 11.89 3.03
C ILE A 89 4.45 11.69 1.99
N LEU A 90 4.11 11.93 0.71
CA LEU A 90 5.04 11.87 -0.39
C LEU A 90 5.52 13.29 -0.72
N LEU A 91 6.82 13.54 -0.50
CA LEU A 91 7.52 14.76 -0.87
C LEU A 91 8.13 14.56 -2.26
N ILE A 92 7.69 15.32 -3.26
CA ILE A 92 8.05 15.09 -4.65
C ILE A 92 8.83 16.28 -5.21
N TYR A 93 10.03 15.99 -5.72
CA TYR A 93 10.82 16.92 -6.51
C TYR A 93 11.08 16.37 -7.92
N ASP A 94 11.50 17.23 -8.82
CA ASP A 94 11.91 16.90 -10.19
C ASP A 94 13.44 16.89 -10.26
N ILE A 95 14.05 15.79 -10.70
CA ILE A 95 15.51 15.68 -10.78
C ILE A 95 16.15 16.69 -11.72
N SER A 96 15.38 17.25 -12.66
CA SER A 96 15.81 18.27 -13.62
C SER A 96 15.57 19.71 -13.16
N ASP A 97 14.89 19.89 -12.01
CA ASP A 97 14.56 21.21 -11.45
C ASP A 97 15.15 21.38 -10.05
N LYS A 98 16.26 22.14 -9.97
CA LYS A 98 16.99 22.38 -8.73
C LYS A 98 16.14 23.11 -7.68
N GLU A 99 15.30 24.08 -8.09
CA GLU A 99 14.44 24.85 -7.20
C GLU A 99 13.42 23.93 -6.49
N SER A 100 12.90 22.91 -7.20
CA SER A 100 11.98 21.94 -6.63
C SER A 100 12.60 21.15 -5.47
N PHE A 101 13.90 20.81 -5.56
CA PHE A 101 14.64 20.13 -4.51
C PHE A 101 15.03 21.08 -3.37
N GLU A 102 15.56 22.27 -3.69
CA GLU A 102 15.93 23.29 -2.72
C GLU A 102 14.74 23.77 -1.86
N SER A 103 13.52 23.59 -2.33
CA SER A 103 12.30 23.92 -1.57
C SER A 103 11.87 22.83 -0.56
N MET A 104 12.47 21.61 -0.60
CA MET A 104 12.09 20.50 0.30
C MET A 104 12.17 20.84 1.79
N PRO A 105 13.21 21.53 2.31
CA PRO A 105 13.25 21.92 3.71
C PRO A 105 12.05 22.78 4.13
N LYS A 106 11.59 23.66 3.24
CA LYS A 106 10.40 24.50 3.50
C LYS A 106 9.13 23.67 3.56
N TRP A 107 8.94 22.72 2.63
CA TRP A 107 7.81 21.80 2.66
C TRP A 107 7.79 20.96 3.93
N ILE A 108 8.95 20.45 4.36
CA ILE A 108 9.09 19.69 5.62
C ILE A 108 8.68 20.54 6.81
N GLN A 109 9.16 21.78 6.90
CA GLN A 109 8.80 22.69 7.99
C GLN A 109 7.29 22.96 8.02
N GLU A 110 6.68 23.29 6.88
CA GLU A 110 5.23 23.49 6.77
C GLU A 110 4.42 22.26 7.21
N ILE A 111 4.93 21.06 6.95
CA ILE A 111 4.30 19.79 7.38
C ILE A 111 4.43 19.63 8.89
N LEU A 112 5.63 19.81 9.42
CA LEU A 112 5.91 19.62 10.86
C LEU A 112 5.17 20.63 11.74
N ASP A 113 4.93 21.84 11.24
CA ASP A 113 4.17 22.88 11.96
C ASP A 113 2.70 22.49 12.20
N VAL A 114 2.14 21.59 11.38
CA VAL A 114 0.72 21.20 11.48
C VAL A 114 0.52 19.74 11.85
N LYS A 115 1.53 18.91 11.68
CA LYS A 115 1.47 17.47 11.92
C LYS A 115 1.74 17.15 13.39
N ASN A 116 0.73 16.65 14.08
CA ASN A 116 0.80 16.32 15.51
C ASN A 116 1.04 14.81 15.77
N SER A 117 1.02 14.00 14.73
CA SER A 117 1.18 12.54 14.80
C SER A 117 2.28 12.07 13.85
N GLU A 118 2.87 10.95 14.17
CA GLU A 118 3.84 10.33 13.27
C GLU A 118 3.23 9.94 11.92
N ALA A 119 3.97 10.20 10.84
CA ALA A 119 3.65 9.78 9.49
C ALA A 119 4.82 8.98 8.88
N ILE A 120 4.55 8.27 7.81
CA ILE A 120 5.57 7.70 6.94
C ILE A 120 5.93 8.78 5.92
N PHE A 121 7.17 9.23 5.94
CA PHE A 121 7.68 10.23 5.00
C PHE A 121 8.45 9.53 3.89
N VAL A 122 8.16 9.92 2.65
CA VAL A 122 8.81 9.41 1.45
C VAL A 122 9.27 10.56 0.59
N LEU A 123 10.56 10.65 0.32
CA LEU A 123 11.14 11.60 -0.63
C LEU A 123 11.23 10.92 -2.01
N ILE A 124 10.66 11.56 -3.02
CA ILE A 124 10.59 11.03 -4.38
C ILE A 124 11.26 11.99 -5.35
N GLY A 125 12.34 11.55 -6.00
CA GLY A 125 12.91 12.20 -7.17
C GLY A 125 12.19 11.71 -8.42
N ASN A 126 11.35 12.55 -9.03
CA ASN A 126 10.60 12.17 -10.22
C ASN A 126 11.31 12.60 -11.51
N LYS A 127 10.85 12.07 -12.63
CA LYS A 127 11.28 12.34 -14.00
C LYS A 127 12.70 11.85 -14.34
N ILE A 128 13.07 10.68 -13.81
CA ILE A 128 14.36 10.06 -14.17
C ILE A 128 14.48 9.65 -15.65
N ASP A 129 13.42 9.80 -16.42
CA ASP A 129 13.45 9.73 -17.89
C ASP A 129 14.15 10.95 -18.51
N LEU A 130 14.30 12.06 -17.78
CA LEU A 130 15.04 13.27 -18.17
C LEU A 130 16.48 13.26 -17.67
N GLU A 131 17.17 12.10 -17.69
CA GLU A 131 18.51 11.92 -17.16
C GLU A 131 19.54 12.90 -17.78
N SER A 132 19.39 13.27 -19.05
CA SER A 132 20.26 14.25 -19.72
C SER A 132 20.11 15.68 -19.18
N GLU A 133 19.00 15.96 -18.49
CA GLU A 133 18.71 17.27 -17.91
C GLU A 133 18.87 17.28 -16.38
N ARG A 134 19.36 16.19 -15.80
CA ARG A 134 19.53 16.02 -14.36
C ARG A 134 20.35 17.17 -13.74
N LYS A 135 19.84 17.75 -12.68
CA LYS A 135 20.47 18.80 -11.86
C LYS A 135 20.72 18.36 -10.43
N ILE A 136 19.99 17.37 -9.96
CA ILE A 136 20.14 16.80 -8.61
C ILE A 136 20.63 15.36 -8.77
N SER A 137 21.78 15.05 -8.18
CA SER A 137 22.31 13.69 -8.20
C SER A 137 21.49 12.76 -7.31
N TYR A 138 21.54 11.46 -7.61
CA TYR A 138 20.92 10.44 -6.78
C TYR A 138 21.46 10.49 -5.34
N GLU A 139 22.77 10.71 -5.18
CA GLU A 139 23.46 10.78 -3.89
C GLU A 139 22.99 11.98 -3.06
N GLU A 140 22.72 13.14 -3.69
CA GLU A 140 22.16 14.32 -3.00
C GLU A 140 20.76 14.03 -2.47
N GLY A 141 19.88 13.46 -3.31
CA GLY A 141 18.53 13.09 -2.88
C GLY A 141 18.55 12.04 -1.77
N LYS A 142 19.36 11.00 -1.92
CA LYS A 142 19.51 9.93 -0.94
C LYS A 142 20.03 10.45 0.40
N LYS A 143 21.10 11.25 0.38
CA LYS A 143 21.69 11.86 1.59
C LYS A 143 20.67 12.73 2.32
N PHE A 144 19.93 13.55 1.57
CA PHE A 144 18.88 14.40 2.17
C PHE A 144 17.80 13.57 2.86
N ALA A 145 17.38 12.46 2.24
CA ALA A 145 16.40 11.56 2.83
C ALA A 145 16.94 10.85 4.09
N GLU A 146 18.18 10.37 4.06
CA GLU A 146 18.84 9.74 5.20
C GLU A 146 18.96 10.70 6.40
N GLU A 147 19.34 11.95 6.17
CA GLU A 147 19.45 12.99 7.21
C GLU A 147 18.10 13.30 7.88
N ASN A 148 16.99 13.08 7.17
CA ASN A 148 15.63 13.32 7.66
C ASN A 148 14.90 12.02 8.08
N ASN A 149 15.52 10.85 7.97
CA ASN A 149 14.92 9.53 8.22
C ASN A 149 13.71 9.25 7.31
N PHE A 150 13.79 9.61 6.03
CA PHE A 150 12.76 9.38 5.03
C PHE A 150 13.09 8.17 4.17
N ILE A 151 12.06 7.49 3.68
CA ILE A 151 12.19 6.54 2.58
C ILE A 151 12.57 7.34 1.34
N PHE A 152 13.48 6.80 0.52
CA PHE A 152 13.92 7.46 -0.70
C PHE A 152 13.80 6.57 -1.92
N GLN A 153 13.23 7.12 -2.98
CA GLN A 153 13.24 6.47 -4.29
C GLN A 153 13.21 7.51 -5.42
N GLU A 154 13.96 7.24 -6.47
CA GLU A 154 13.81 7.95 -7.74
C GLU A 154 12.93 7.15 -8.70
N VAL A 155 11.98 7.83 -9.37
CA VAL A 155 10.99 7.21 -10.25
C VAL A 155 10.81 8.00 -11.54
N SER A 156 10.16 7.39 -12.53
CA SER A 156 9.57 8.11 -13.65
C SER A 156 8.09 7.80 -13.71
N ALA A 157 7.24 8.79 -13.46
CA ALA A 157 5.81 8.68 -13.67
C ALA A 157 5.47 8.39 -15.14
N LYS A 158 6.29 8.91 -16.07
CA LYS A 158 6.12 8.71 -17.52
C LYS A 158 6.34 7.26 -17.92
N THR A 159 7.45 6.66 -17.50
CA THR A 159 7.84 5.30 -17.94
C THR A 159 7.40 4.19 -16.98
N GLY A 160 7.00 4.52 -15.74
CA GLY A 160 6.70 3.56 -14.68
C GLY A 160 7.95 2.99 -13.99
N LYS A 161 9.16 3.48 -14.35
CA LYS A 161 10.40 2.97 -13.77
C LYS A 161 10.42 3.17 -12.25
N ASN A 162 10.77 2.11 -11.52
CA ASN A 162 10.90 2.03 -10.06
C ASN A 162 9.58 2.17 -9.25
N PHE A 163 8.40 2.15 -9.90
CA PHE A 163 7.11 2.26 -9.20
C PHE A 163 6.82 1.05 -8.32
N GLY A 164 7.02 -0.18 -8.81
CA GLY A 164 6.86 -1.39 -8.01
C GLY A 164 7.75 -1.37 -6.76
N THR A 165 9.03 -1.01 -6.92
CA THR A 165 9.95 -0.89 -5.77
C THR A 165 9.47 0.13 -4.75
N LEU A 166 8.97 1.30 -5.20
CA LEU A 166 8.49 2.35 -4.32
C LEU A 166 7.22 1.93 -3.56
N PHE A 167 6.19 1.52 -4.27
CA PHE A 167 4.88 1.27 -3.67
C PHE A 167 4.77 -0.13 -3.07
N GLU A 168 5.06 -1.18 -3.83
CA GLU A 168 4.83 -2.57 -3.44
C GLU A 168 5.87 -3.11 -2.46
N VAL A 169 7.09 -2.51 -2.45
CA VAL A 169 8.13 -2.95 -1.53
C VAL A 169 8.30 -1.93 -0.39
N GLN A 170 8.73 -0.70 -0.70
CA GLN A 170 9.15 0.23 0.35
C GLN A 170 7.98 0.80 1.17
N ILE A 171 6.92 1.29 0.49
CA ILE A 171 5.78 1.91 1.18
C ILE A 171 4.93 0.84 1.87
N TYR A 172 4.63 -0.29 1.22
CA TYR A 172 3.82 -1.35 1.81
C TYR A 172 4.47 -1.94 3.05
N GLU A 173 5.79 -2.22 3.02
CA GLU A 173 6.54 -2.68 4.18
C GLU A 173 6.55 -1.65 5.32
N ALA A 174 6.74 -0.37 5.01
CA ALA A 174 6.69 0.68 6.02
C ALA A 174 5.30 0.81 6.65
N VAL A 175 4.24 0.67 5.86
CA VAL A 175 2.85 0.65 6.34
C VAL A 175 2.62 -0.56 7.23
N TYR A 176 2.98 -1.75 6.79
CA TYR A 176 2.83 -2.97 7.58
C TYR A 176 3.52 -2.86 8.94
N ASN A 177 4.80 -2.45 8.93
CA ASN A 177 5.58 -2.31 10.16
C ASN A 177 4.99 -1.28 11.13
N LYS A 178 4.49 -0.14 10.60
CA LYS A 178 3.91 0.92 11.43
C LYS A 178 2.55 0.55 12.00
N PHE A 179 1.72 -0.14 11.23
CA PHE A 179 0.34 -0.48 11.61
C PHE A 179 0.16 -1.97 11.96
N LYS A 180 1.25 -2.65 12.30
CA LYS A 180 1.24 -4.10 12.59
C LYS A 180 0.18 -4.50 13.62
N SER A 181 0.01 -3.71 14.67
CA SER A 181 -0.99 -4.00 15.71
C SER A 181 -2.43 -3.95 15.20
N GLU A 182 -2.72 -3.10 14.23
CA GLU A 182 -4.01 -3.00 13.57
C GLU A 182 -4.24 -4.20 12.63
N PHE A 183 -3.21 -4.62 11.92
CA PHE A 183 -3.23 -5.81 11.08
C PHE A 183 -3.46 -7.07 11.92
N ASP A 184 -2.69 -7.28 13.00
CA ASP A 184 -2.81 -8.42 13.90
C ASP A 184 -4.19 -8.53 14.57
N LYS A 185 -4.85 -7.41 14.87
CA LYS A 185 -6.21 -7.41 15.43
C LYS A 185 -7.25 -7.88 14.41
N ARG A 186 -7.11 -7.47 13.15
CA ARG A 186 -8.04 -7.85 12.07
C ARG A 186 -7.94 -9.32 11.71
N GLU A 187 -6.73 -9.85 11.69
CA GLU A 187 -6.50 -11.27 11.48
C GLU A 187 -7.23 -12.12 12.53
N LYS A 188 -7.20 -11.72 13.81
CA LYS A 188 -7.91 -12.43 14.89
C LYS A 188 -9.42 -12.38 14.76
N ILE A 189 -10.00 -11.26 14.34
CA ILE A 189 -11.45 -11.12 14.13
C ILE A 189 -11.92 -12.03 12.99
N GLY A 190 -11.15 -12.13 11.89
CA GLY A 190 -11.45 -13.03 10.78
C GLY A 190 -11.49 -14.50 11.18
N TYR A 191 -10.60 -14.95 12.08
CA TYR A 191 -10.60 -16.33 12.61
C TYR A 191 -11.80 -16.62 13.52
N GLU A 192 -12.31 -15.65 14.27
CA GLU A 192 -13.48 -15.85 15.15
C GLU A 192 -14.77 -15.96 14.34
N ASP A 193 -14.95 -15.22 13.27
CA ASP A 193 -16.12 -15.29 12.38
C ASP A 193 -16.14 -16.60 11.56
N ASP A 194 -15.03 -17.11 11.14
CA ASP A 194 -14.93 -18.39 10.40
C ASP A 194 -15.25 -19.60 11.31
N HIS A 195 -14.92 -19.55 12.60
CA HIS A 195 -15.23 -20.62 13.55
C HIS A 195 -16.67 -20.56 14.08
N ALA A 196 -17.26 -19.39 14.20
CA ALA A 196 -18.65 -19.24 14.63
C ALA A 196 -19.66 -19.84 13.62
N ASN A 197 -19.33 -19.87 12.34
CA ASN A 197 -20.17 -20.45 11.29
C ASN A 197 -20.02 -22.00 11.16
N TYR A 198 -19.00 -22.61 11.78
CA TYR A 198 -18.79 -24.07 11.72
C TYR A 198 -19.53 -24.82 12.84
N ASP A 199 -19.83 -24.18 13.97
CA ASP A 199 -20.48 -24.84 15.11
C ASP A 199 -22.02 -24.90 14.99
N GLU A 200 -22.68 -24.01 14.22
CA GLU A 200 -24.14 -24.04 14.04
C GLU A 200 -24.64 -25.08 13.01
N SER A 201 -23.77 -25.65 12.19
CA SER A 201 -24.18 -26.63 11.16
C SER A 201 -24.14 -28.11 11.60
N ASN A 202 -23.61 -28.40 12.81
CA ASN A 202 -23.43 -29.78 13.27
C ASN A 202 -24.36 -30.25 14.41
N GLU A 203 -25.27 -29.41 14.92
CA GLU A 203 -26.20 -29.83 15.99
C GLU A 203 -27.57 -30.34 15.53
N ASN A 204 -27.87 -30.37 14.24
CA ASN A 204 -29.22 -30.74 13.74
C ASN A 204 -29.34 -32.05 12.97
N THR A 205 -28.39 -33.00 13.11
CA THR A 205 -28.52 -34.33 12.48
C THR A 205 -28.26 -35.53 13.40
N ASN A 206 -28.70 -35.48 14.66
CA ASN A 206 -28.68 -36.66 15.49
C ASN A 206 -29.91 -36.76 16.42
N LYS A 207 -31.10 -36.92 15.85
CA LYS A 207 -32.27 -37.57 16.48
C LYS A 207 -33.10 -38.21 15.38
N ASN A 208 -32.84 -39.48 15.07
CA ASN A 208 -33.74 -40.54 14.68
C ASN A 208 -32.97 -41.59 13.87
N ASN A 209 -32.55 -42.64 14.52
CA ASN A 209 -32.78 -44.03 14.10
C ASN A 209 -31.93 -44.99 14.95
N ASP A 210 -32.50 -45.33 16.13
CA ASP A 210 -32.29 -46.66 16.68
C ASP A 210 -33.10 -47.62 15.86
N ASN A 211 -32.43 -48.52 15.11
CA ASN A 211 -32.86 -49.89 14.97
C ASN A 211 -31.87 -50.72 14.11
N LYS A 212 -31.26 -51.70 14.82
CA LYS A 212 -30.84 -53.01 14.30
C LYS A 212 -30.03 -53.11 13.01
N VAL A 213 -28.83 -53.61 13.07
CA VAL A 213 -28.52 -55.04 12.79
C VAL A 213 -27.07 -55.34 13.25
N LYS A 214 -26.93 -56.37 14.07
CA LYS A 214 -25.69 -57.11 14.34
C LYS A 214 -25.30 -57.98 13.17
N LEU A 215 -24.00 -58.27 13.05
CA LEU A 215 -23.29 -59.37 12.37
C LEU A 215 -22.20 -58.79 11.45
N ASP A 216 -20.98 -59.18 11.38
CA ASP A 216 -20.14 -60.24 11.92
C ASP A 216 -18.67 -59.77 11.80
N ALA A 217 -17.88 -60.17 12.73
CA ALA A 217 -16.42 -60.09 12.65
C ALA A 217 -15.87 -61.26 11.79
N ASN A 218 -14.66 -61.05 11.31
CA ASN A 218 -13.73 -61.99 10.65
C ASN A 218 -13.67 -61.92 9.13
N ILE A 219 -12.50 -61.57 8.64
CA ILE A 219 -11.59 -62.44 7.87
C ILE A 219 -10.36 -61.61 7.44
N ILE A 220 -9.25 -61.81 8.22
CA ILE A 220 -7.95 -62.36 7.80
C ILE A 220 -7.09 -61.52 6.83
N ASN A 221 -5.99 -61.07 7.42
CA ASN A 221 -4.58 -61.13 7.00
C ASN A 221 -4.21 -61.62 5.58
N ASN A 222 -3.22 -60.94 5.10
CA ASN A 222 -2.05 -61.34 4.29
C ASN A 222 -1.96 -60.69 2.93
N ASN A 223 -0.93 -59.97 2.70
CA ASN A 223 0.41 -60.26 2.18
C ASN A 223 1.15 -58.98 1.88
N GLN A 224 2.17 -58.73 2.53
CA GLN A 224 3.61 -58.73 2.30
C GLN A 224 4.09 -58.61 0.84
N SER A 225 5.09 -57.74 0.75
CA SER A 225 6.25 -57.75 -0.15
C SER A 225 6.01 -57.27 -1.58
N GLY A 226 6.77 -56.36 -2.03
CA GLY A 226 8.13 -56.29 -2.29
C GLY A 226 8.55 -55.22 -3.29
N LYS A 227 9.63 -54.58 -2.94
CA LYS A 227 10.77 -54.22 -3.77
C LYS A 227 10.71 -53.16 -4.89
N LYS A 228 11.54 -52.19 -4.61
CA LYS A 228 12.72 -51.68 -5.34
C LYS A 228 12.58 -50.62 -6.44
N LYS A 229 13.19 -49.47 -6.09
CA LYS A 229 14.26 -48.72 -6.81
C LYS A 229 14.22 -48.56 -8.34
N LYS A 230 14.35 -47.30 -8.73
CA LYS A 230 15.39 -46.63 -9.58
C LYS A 230 14.84 -45.24 -9.89
N ARG A 231 15.43 -44.13 -9.58
CA ARG A 231 16.65 -43.38 -9.96
C ARG A 231 16.80 -43.15 -11.47
N CYS A 232 17.09 -41.87 -11.75
CA CYS A 232 17.66 -41.22 -12.95
C CYS A 232 16.61 -40.89 -14.05
N CYS A 233 16.59 -39.73 -14.63
CA CYS A 233 17.59 -38.68 -14.85
C CYS A 233 16.96 -37.31 -14.60
#